data_a194234f7e4792bb65bd622efa44c20d
#
_entry.id   a194234f7e4792bb65bd622efa44c20d
#
_cell.length_a   1.000
_cell.length_b   1.000
_cell.length_c   1.000
_cell.angle_alpha   90.00
_cell.angle_beta   90.00
_cell.angle_gamma   90.00
#
_symmetry.space_group_name_H-M   'P 1'
#
loop_
_entity.id
_entity.type
_entity.pdbx_description
1 polymer ?
#
loop_
_entity_poly.entity_id
_entity_poly.type
_entity_poly.pdbx_seq_one_letter_code
_entity_poly.pdbx_strand_id
1 'polypeptide(L)'
;MTRMSAAEYRRRYLEMAKRRAKPGSGSSLAFLRSRTWSKPIVNIPPLKTPFVVVGGVATWLYMPQRATNDVDILVRAPDAPAIAEELRREGFVFAGRLAIGGTSWQAPNGARLDVLESEEPWIDDALAKPNRSPDGLPVIALPYLVLLKLAAGRGQDLVDIQRMLGQADEQTVAAVRDVVRRHRPADLDDLDSLIALGRLEYMGDSGEPGPSRER
;
A
#
# COMPACT_ATOMS: atom_id res chain seq x y z
N MET A 1 18.06 -3.49 -24.14
CA MET A 1 16.61 -3.27 -23.96
C MET A 1 16.43 -2.20 -22.89
N THR A 2 15.89 -1.05 -23.23
CA THR A 2 15.65 0.05 -22.28
C THR A 2 14.56 -0.38 -21.30
N ARG A 3 14.83 -0.33 -20.00
CA ARG A 3 13.87 -0.69 -18.95
C ARG A 3 12.77 0.38 -18.92
N MET A 4 11.52 -0.03 -19.08
CA MET A 4 10.36 0.86 -19.06
C MET A 4 10.25 1.57 -17.70
N SER A 5 9.98 2.87 -17.70
CA SER A 5 9.77 3.63 -16.47
C SER A 5 8.46 3.24 -15.76
N ALA A 6 8.37 3.51 -14.45
CA ALA A 6 7.15 3.26 -13.68
C ALA A 6 5.93 4.00 -14.27
N ALA A 7 6.13 5.22 -14.76
CA ALA A 7 5.07 6.02 -15.40
C ALA A 7 4.60 5.40 -16.72
N GLU A 8 5.53 4.93 -17.57
CA GLU A 8 5.16 4.23 -18.81
C GLU A 8 4.43 2.92 -18.56
N TYR A 9 4.88 2.14 -17.58
CA TYR A 9 4.21 0.91 -17.17
C TYR A 9 2.79 1.20 -16.70
N ARG A 10 2.61 2.20 -15.85
CA ARG A 10 1.31 2.60 -15.32
C ARG A 10 0.35 3.03 -16.42
N ARG A 11 0.77 3.86 -17.37
CA ARG A 11 -0.04 4.27 -18.53
C ARG A 11 -0.53 3.07 -19.34
N ARG A 12 0.35 2.13 -19.67
CA ARG A 12 -0.01 0.91 -20.40
C ARG A 12 -1.00 0.03 -19.62
N TYR A 13 -0.78 -0.12 -18.30
CA TYR A 13 -1.70 -0.81 -17.43
C TYR A 13 -3.10 -0.17 -17.49
N LEU A 14 -3.19 1.15 -17.31
CA LEU A 14 -4.45 1.89 -17.33
C LEU A 14 -5.18 1.80 -18.66
N GLU A 15 -4.48 1.91 -19.78
CA GLU A 15 -5.08 1.73 -21.12
C GLU A 15 -5.70 0.33 -21.28
N MET A 16 -5.00 -0.70 -20.86
CA MET A 16 -5.48 -2.07 -20.93
C MET A 16 -6.66 -2.29 -19.98
N ALA A 17 -6.56 -1.81 -18.74
CA ALA A 17 -7.58 -1.97 -17.72
C ALA A 17 -8.87 -1.27 -18.11
N LYS A 18 -8.83 -0.02 -18.60
CA LYS A 18 -10.00 0.74 -19.08
C LYS A 18 -10.76 0.04 -20.20
N ARG A 19 -10.05 -0.64 -21.11
CA ARG A 19 -10.69 -1.41 -22.21
C ARG A 19 -11.42 -2.65 -21.74
N ARG A 20 -11.04 -3.22 -20.60
CA ARG A 20 -11.55 -4.50 -20.09
C ARG A 20 -12.48 -4.34 -18.87
N ALA A 21 -12.43 -3.20 -18.20
CA ALA A 21 -13.22 -2.96 -17.01
C ALA A 21 -14.71 -2.98 -17.32
N LYS A 22 -15.47 -3.70 -16.51
CA LYS A 22 -16.94 -3.74 -16.53
C LYS A 22 -17.42 -3.66 -15.08
N PRO A 23 -18.62 -3.11 -14.84
CA PRO A 23 -19.22 -3.15 -13.51
C PRO A 23 -19.31 -4.60 -13.00
N GLY A 24 -18.92 -4.83 -11.75
CA GLY A 24 -18.98 -6.16 -11.14
C GLY A 24 -18.03 -7.21 -11.73
N SER A 25 -17.06 -6.84 -12.58
CA SER A 25 -16.11 -7.77 -13.21
C SER A 25 -14.96 -8.24 -12.31
N GLY A 26 -14.96 -7.85 -11.05
CA GLY A 26 -13.91 -8.18 -10.10
C GLY A 26 -14.25 -9.34 -9.16
N SER A 27 -13.69 -9.29 -7.96
CA SER A 27 -13.98 -10.22 -6.86
C SER A 27 -15.38 -9.98 -6.29
N SER A 28 -15.94 -10.96 -5.59
CA SER A 28 -17.27 -10.80 -4.96
C SER A 28 -17.28 -9.60 -4.02
N LEU A 29 -18.42 -8.89 -3.94
CA LEU A 29 -18.58 -7.74 -3.04
C LEU A 29 -18.36 -8.11 -1.58
N ALA A 30 -18.76 -9.31 -1.16
CA ALA A 30 -18.50 -9.80 0.19
C ALA A 30 -17.00 -9.84 0.50
N PHE A 31 -16.18 -10.32 -0.44
CA PHE A 31 -14.72 -10.28 -0.32
C PHE A 31 -14.19 -8.86 -0.33
N LEU A 32 -14.61 -8.03 -1.30
CA LEU A 32 -14.12 -6.65 -1.44
C LEU A 32 -14.42 -5.77 -0.21
N ARG A 33 -15.50 -6.06 0.49
CA ARG A 33 -15.91 -5.35 1.72
C ARG A 33 -15.33 -5.96 3.00
N SER A 34 -14.69 -7.13 2.91
CA SER A 34 -14.08 -7.75 4.09
C SER A 34 -12.89 -6.92 4.57
N ARG A 35 -12.79 -6.76 5.88
CA ARG A 35 -11.67 -6.09 6.55
C ARG A 35 -11.21 -7.01 7.65
N THR A 36 -10.02 -7.52 7.52
CA THR A 36 -9.37 -8.33 8.54
C THR A 36 -7.99 -7.79 8.78
N TRP A 37 -7.61 -7.70 10.04
CA TRP A 37 -6.24 -7.44 10.43
C TRP A 37 -5.69 -8.72 11.04
N SER A 38 -4.77 -9.36 10.34
CA SER A 38 -4.01 -10.48 10.90
C SER A 38 -2.76 -9.94 11.57
N LYS A 39 -2.30 -10.62 12.62
CA LYS A 39 -1.01 -10.28 13.21
C LYS A 39 0.08 -10.43 12.13
N PRO A 40 0.91 -9.40 11.89
CA PRO A 40 2.01 -9.51 10.96
C PRO A 40 2.95 -10.67 11.30
N ILE A 41 3.55 -11.26 10.27
CA ILE A 41 4.49 -12.37 10.40
C ILE A 41 5.74 -11.99 11.23
N VAL A 42 6.13 -10.71 11.18
CA VAL A 42 7.17 -10.14 12.02
C VAL A 42 6.52 -9.47 13.23
N ASN A 43 6.96 -9.85 14.42
CA ASN A 43 6.67 -9.08 15.62
C ASN A 43 7.62 -7.87 15.65
N ILE A 44 7.12 -6.68 15.28
CA ILE A 44 7.91 -5.44 15.35
C ILE A 44 8.09 -5.09 16.83
N PRO A 45 9.34 -4.97 17.32
CA PRO A 45 9.60 -4.63 18.71
C PRO A 45 9.19 -3.17 19.00
N PRO A 46 9.09 -2.76 20.28
CA PRO A 46 8.83 -1.38 20.65
C PRO A 46 10.05 -0.51 20.32
N LEU A 47 10.09 0.04 19.11
CA LEU A 47 11.14 0.95 18.66
C LEU A 47 10.90 2.35 19.21
N LYS A 48 11.98 3.04 19.61
CA LYS A 48 11.95 4.43 20.10
C LYS A 48 12.00 5.42 18.95
N THR A 49 12.73 5.07 17.91
CA THR A 49 12.83 5.88 16.70
C THR A 49 11.49 5.86 15.94
N PRO A 50 10.98 7.02 15.52
CA PRO A 50 9.72 7.10 14.78
C PRO A 50 9.75 6.28 13.49
N PHE A 51 8.71 5.48 13.28
CA PHE A 51 8.50 4.70 12.06
C PHE A 51 7.00 4.54 11.76
N VAL A 52 6.68 4.12 10.56
CA VAL A 52 5.33 3.66 10.18
C VAL A 52 5.43 2.37 9.36
N VAL A 53 4.48 1.46 9.58
CA VAL A 53 4.30 0.28 8.74
C VAL A 53 3.79 0.72 7.38
N VAL A 54 4.41 0.20 6.32
CA VAL A 54 4.10 0.49 4.91
C VAL A 54 3.87 -0.81 4.12
N GLY A 55 3.99 -0.76 2.81
CA GLY A 55 3.97 -1.95 1.95
C GLY A 55 2.66 -2.74 1.97
N GLY A 56 2.77 -4.06 1.91
CA GLY A 56 1.63 -4.98 1.83
C GLY A 56 0.80 -5.01 3.11
N VAL A 57 1.44 -5.02 4.27
CA VAL A 57 0.76 -5.06 5.57
C VAL A 57 -0.07 -3.80 5.81
N ALA A 58 0.44 -2.63 5.43
CA ALA A 58 -0.30 -1.38 5.60
C ALA A 58 -1.63 -1.36 4.83
N THR A 59 -1.72 -2.06 3.70
CA THR A 59 -2.96 -2.11 2.90
C THR A 59 -4.13 -2.77 3.64
N TRP A 60 -3.86 -3.62 4.64
CA TRP A 60 -4.90 -4.34 5.38
C TRP A 60 -5.85 -3.43 6.16
N LEU A 61 -5.44 -2.19 6.45
CA LEU A 61 -6.35 -1.19 7.02
C LEU A 61 -7.36 -0.63 6.01
N TYR A 62 -7.08 -0.73 4.72
CA TYR A 62 -7.78 0.03 3.68
C TYR A 62 -8.48 -0.85 2.64
N MET A 63 -8.13 -2.13 2.54
CA MET A 63 -8.72 -3.07 1.58
C MET A 63 -8.70 -4.50 2.14
N PRO A 64 -9.36 -5.49 1.48
CA PRO A 64 -9.24 -6.90 1.84
C PRO A 64 -7.80 -7.34 1.95
N GLN A 65 -7.52 -8.11 2.99
CA GLN A 65 -6.18 -8.63 3.23
C GLN A 65 -5.70 -9.49 2.06
N ARG A 66 -4.49 -9.25 1.63
CA ARG A 66 -3.75 -10.12 0.71
C ARG A 66 -2.50 -10.69 1.39
N ALA A 67 -2.03 -11.83 0.89
CA ALA A 67 -0.79 -12.40 1.37
C ALA A 67 0.41 -11.47 1.10
N THR A 68 1.29 -11.37 2.08
CA THR A 68 2.61 -10.75 1.98
C THR A 68 3.60 -11.57 2.81
N ASN A 69 4.84 -11.68 2.33
CA ASN A 69 5.88 -12.52 2.94
C ASN A 69 6.87 -11.69 3.78
N ASP A 70 6.70 -10.40 3.81
CA ASP A 70 7.57 -9.42 4.45
C ASP A 70 6.73 -8.36 5.18
N VAL A 71 7.39 -7.68 6.08
CA VAL A 71 6.86 -6.47 6.71
C VAL A 71 7.79 -5.32 6.35
N ASP A 72 7.22 -4.23 5.86
CA ASP A 72 7.97 -3.03 5.52
C ASP A 72 7.69 -1.95 6.56
N ILE A 73 8.73 -1.28 7.04
CA ILE A 73 8.61 -0.03 7.81
C ILE A 73 9.32 1.10 7.08
N LEU A 74 8.82 2.32 7.25
CA LEU A 74 9.38 3.53 6.67
C LEU A 74 9.89 4.43 7.79
N VAL A 75 11.11 4.94 7.62
CA VAL A 75 11.77 5.87 8.53
C VAL A 75 12.36 7.05 7.76
N ARG A 76 12.70 8.12 8.43
CA ARG A 76 13.54 9.17 7.83
C ARG A 76 14.94 8.60 7.59
N ALA A 77 15.56 8.95 6.48
CA ALA A 77 16.92 8.50 6.17
C ALA A 77 17.96 8.84 7.28
N PRO A 78 17.93 10.02 7.92
CA PRO A 78 18.81 10.31 9.04
C PRO A 78 18.61 9.42 10.28
N ASP A 79 17.44 8.84 10.45
CA ASP A 79 17.11 7.98 11.59
C ASP A 79 17.47 6.49 11.36
N ALA A 80 17.83 6.12 10.15
CA ALA A 80 18.15 4.73 9.78
C ALA A 80 19.26 4.09 10.64
N PRO A 81 20.35 4.79 11.03
CA PRO A 81 21.33 4.20 11.93
C PRO A 81 20.76 3.87 13.32
N ALA A 82 19.87 4.70 13.86
CA ALA A 82 19.26 4.47 15.16
C ALA A 82 18.34 3.25 15.13
N ILE A 83 17.49 3.12 14.08
CA ILE A 83 16.65 1.93 13.86
C ILE A 83 17.51 0.66 13.74
N ALA A 84 18.61 0.71 13.01
CA ALA A 84 19.50 -0.43 12.86
C ALA A 84 20.08 -0.91 14.21
N GLU A 85 20.46 0.04 15.10
CA GLU A 85 20.93 -0.29 16.44
C GLU A 85 19.82 -0.87 17.34
N GLU A 86 18.62 -0.33 17.25
CA GLU A 86 17.46 -0.85 17.99
C GLU A 86 17.12 -2.28 17.53
N LEU A 87 17.06 -2.53 16.22
CA LEU A 87 16.79 -3.86 15.69
C LEU A 87 17.84 -4.90 16.10
N ARG A 88 19.14 -4.54 16.11
CA ARG A 88 20.19 -5.45 16.58
C ARG A 88 20.03 -5.82 18.04
N ARG A 89 19.66 -4.87 18.90
CA ARG A 89 19.41 -5.14 20.34
C ARG A 89 18.24 -6.09 20.55
N GLU A 90 17.25 -6.06 19.65
CA GLU A 90 16.08 -6.94 19.65
C GLU A 90 16.33 -8.27 18.91
N GLY A 91 17.59 -8.56 18.58
CA GLY A 91 17.98 -9.84 17.98
C GLY A 91 17.73 -9.98 16.50
N PHE A 92 17.45 -8.89 15.77
CA PHE A 92 17.37 -8.91 14.33
C PHE A 92 18.77 -8.97 13.71
N VAL A 93 18.91 -9.75 12.64
CA VAL A 93 20.15 -9.92 11.90
C VAL A 93 20.07 -9.16 10.58
N PHE A 94 21.08 -8.34 10.29
CA PHE A 94 21.17 -7.63 9.02
C PHE A 94 21.28 -8.63 7.86
N ALA A 95 20.39 -8.54 6.89
CA ALA A 95 20.30 -9.44 5.73
C ALA A 95 20.81 -8.80 4.43
N GLY A 96 20.91 -7.47 4.36
CA GLY A 96 21.43 -6.79 3.17
C GLY A 96 20.86 -5.39 2.96
N ARG A 97 21.29 -4.73 1.88
CA ARG A 97 20.76 -3.45 1.41
C ARG A 97 19.69 -3.68 0.36
N LEU A 98 18.68 -2.84 0.38
CA LEU A 98 17.60 -2.84 -0.60
C LEU A 98 18.02 -1.99 -1.83
N ALA A 99 17.68 -2.46 -3.03
CA ALA A 99 17.97 -1.75 -4.27
C ALA A 99 17.22 -0.40 -4.41
N ILE A 100 16.14 -0.24 -3.65
CA ILE A 100 15.29 0.96 -3.64
C ILE A 100 15.67 1.96 -2.53
N GLY A 101 16.74 1.71 -1.80
CA GLY A 101 17.14 2.43 -0.59
C GLY A 101 16.62 1.76 0.68
N GLY A 102 17.49 1.70 1.71
CA GLY A 102 17.19 1.05 2.97
C GLY A 102 17.85 -0.30 3.18
N THR A 103 17.37 -1.05 4.16
CA THR A 103 18.00 -2.27 4.66
C THR A 103 16.97 -3.37 4.92
N SER A 104 17.41 -4.62 4.73
CA SER A 104 16.62 -5.82 5.02
C SER A 104 17.18 -6.52 6.27
N TRP A 105 16.29 -7.02 7.10
CA TRP A 105 16.59 -7.66 8.37
C TRP A 105 15.85 -8.98 8.51
N GLN A 106 16.49 -9.95 9.13
CA GLN A 106 15.87 -11.20 9.52
C GLN A 106 15.49 -11.12 11.00
N ALA A 107 14.23 -11.29 11.30
CA ALA A 107 13.70 -11.34 12.66
C ALA A 107 14.12 -12.64 13.36
N PRO A 108 14.07 -12.72 14.71
CA PRO A 108 14.40 -13.95 15.46
C PRO A 108 13.59 -15.18 15.04
N ASN A 109 12.38 -15.00 14.51
CA ASN A 109 11.55 -16.09 13.98
C ASN A 109 11.85 -16.45 12.51
N GLY A 110 12.90 -15.85 11.92
CA GLY A 110 13.28 -16.07 10.53
C GLY A 110 12.52 -15.24 9.49
N ALA A 111 11.49 -14.52 9.89
CA ALA A 111 10.71 -13.68 8.97
C ALA A 111 11.49 -12.41 8.58
N ARG A 112 11.08 -11.79 7.47
CA ARG A 112 11.77 -10.63 6.90
C ARG A 112 11.11 -9.32 7.31
N LEU A 113 11.94 -8.37 7.74
CA LEU A 113 11.59 -6.95 7.97
C LEU A 113 12.44 -6.09 7.04
N ASP A 114 11.81 -5.28 6.20
CA ASP A 114 12.49 -4.30 5.37
C ASP A 114 12.30 -2.89 5.97
N VAL A 115 13.41 -2.18 6.13
CA VAL A 115 13.45 -0.79 6.59
C VAL A 115 13.70 0.09 5.39
N LEU A 116 12.66 0.82 4.96
CA LEU A 116 12.74 1.79 3.87
C LEU A 116 13.17 3.15 4.44
N GLU A 117 14.10 3.79 3.75
CA GLU A 117 14.63 5.09 4.14
C GLU A 117 14.07 6.16 3.20
N SER A 118 13.63 7.29 3.75
CA SER A 118 13.05 8.37 2.95
C SER A 118 13.60 9.74 3.34
N GLU A 119 13.89 10.55 2.32
CA GLU A 119 14.19 11.99 2.41
C GLU A 119 13.08 12.83 1.78
N GLU A 120 11.96 12.22 1.43
CA GLU A 120 10.84 12.90 0.79
C GLU A 120 10.26 14.00 1.69
N PRO A 121 9.86 15.17 1.12
CA PRO A 121 9.39 16.31 1.91
C PRO A 121 8.18 16.02 2.80
N TRP A 122 7.44 14.95 2.51
CA TRP A 122 6.24 14.55 3.25
C TRP A 122 6.49 13.54 4.38
N ILE A 123 7.74 13.10 4.57
CA ILE A 123 8.04 12.02 5.53
C ILE A 123 7.67 12.40 6.96
N ASP A 124 7.96 13.63 7.38
CA ASP A 124 7.65 14.10 8.72
C ASP A 124 6.14 14.12 9.00
N ASP A 125 5.34 14.55 8.04
CA ASP A 125 3.88 14.51 8.14
C ASP A 125 3.35 13.08 8.25
N ALA A 126 3.90 12.15 7.47
CA ALA A 126 3.51 10.75 7.51
C ALA A 126 3.84 10.08 8.85
N LEU A 127 4.99 10.41 9.45
CA LEU A 127 5.41 9.90 10.76
C LEU A 127 4.64 10.53 11.92
N ALA A 128 4.27 11.81 11.80
CA ALA A 128 3.57 12.53 12.86
C ALA A 128 2.11 12.12 13.04
N LYS A 129 1.45 11.64 11.97
CA LYS A 129 0.00 11.33 11.98
C LYS A 129 -0.29 9.94 11.40
N PRO A 130 0.29 8.87 11.96
CA PRO A 130 -0.03 7.52 11.51
C PRO A 130 -1.44 7.11 11.93
N ASN A 131 -2.04 6.22 11.16
CA ASN A 131 -3.18 5.45 11.64
C ASN A 131 -2.69 4.37 12.61
N ARG A 132 -3.62 3.79 13.37
CA ARG A 132 -3.31 2.68 14.28
C ARG A 132 -3.97 1.42 13.80
N SER A 133 -3.21 0.34 13.75
CA SER A 133 -3.76 -0.99 13.56
C SER A 133 -4.49 -1.47 14.82
N PRO A 134 -5.31 -2.53 14.72
CA PRO A 134 -5.97 -3.13 15.90
C PRO A 134 -5.01 -3.60 17.01
N ASP A 135 -3.78 -3.96 16.67
CA ASP A 135 -2.70 -4.32 17.60
C ASP A 135 -1.79 -3.13 17.98
N GLY A 136 -2.17 -1.90 17.62
CA GLY A 136 -1.52 -0.66 18.04
C GLY A 136 -0.32 -0.22 17.20
N LEU A 137 0.06 -0.94 16.15
CA LEU A 137 1.17 -0.53 15.29
C LEU A 137 0.87 0.80 14.55
N PRO A 138 1.87 1.69 14.41
CA PRO A 138 1.73 2.89 13.60
C PRO A 138 1.74 2.51 12.11
N VAL A 139 0.62 2.71 11.43
CA VAL A 139 0.46 2.40 10.00
C VAL A 139 0.37 3.70 9.23
N ILE A 140 1.09 3.82 8.15
CA ILE A 140 1.08 5.01 7.29
C ILE A 140 -0.35 5.39 6.88
N ALA A 141 -0.68 6.69 6.93
CA ALA A 141 -1.97 7.18 6.47
C ALA A 141 -2.14 6.97 4.96
N LEU A 142 -3.38 6.68 4.54
CA LEU A 142 -3.71 6.31 3.16
C LEU A 142 -3.15 7.27 2.09
N PRO A 143 -3.19 8.62 2.25
CA PRO A 143 -2.62 9.52 1.25
C PRO A 143 -1.14 9.28 0.95
N TYR A 144 -0.34 9.03 1.98
CA TYR A 144 1.09 8.78 1.83
C TYR A 144 1.38 7.34 1.36
N LEU A 145 0.55 6.36 1.74
CA LEU A 145 0.64 5.01 1.19
C LEU A 145 0.40 5.02 -0.33
N VAL A 146 -0.56 5.80 -0.79
CA VAL A 146 -0.83 5.98 -2.23
C VAL A 146 0.35 6.64 -2.93
N LEU A 147 0.99 7.68 -2.33
CA LEU A 147 2.22 8.27 -2.89
C LEU A 147 3.33 7.23 -3.10
N LEU A 148 3.60 6.40 -2.09
CA LEU A 148 4.61 5.33 -2.18
C LEU A 148 4.28 4.34 -3.29
N LYS A 149 3.03 3.94 -3.40
CA LYS A 149 2.58 2.98 -4.42
C LYS A 149 2.59 3.56 -5.83
N LEU A 150 2.23 4.83 -6.01
CA LEU A 150 2.37 5.53 -7.29
C LEU A 150 3.84 5.63 -7.71
N ALA A 151 4.75 5.93 -6.76
CA ALA A 151 6.17 5.99 -7.01
C ALA A 151 6.76 4.63 -7.43
N ALA A 152 6.36 3.54 -6.75
CA ALA A 152 6.79 2.18 -7.05
C ALA A 152 6.25 1.68 -8.39
N GLY A 153 4.98 1.98 -8.71
CA GLY A 153 4.34 1.75 -10.00
C GLY A 153 4.30 0.30 -10.47
N ARG A 154 4.45 -0.67 -9.56
CA ARG A 154 4.34 -2.10 -9.88
C ARG A 154 2.87 -2.48 -10.09
N GLY A 155 2.60 -3.53 -10.88
CA GLY A 155 1.22 -3.97 -11.15
C GLY A 155 0.40 -4.18 -9.89
N GLN A 156 1.00 -4.81 -8.86
CA GLN A 156 0.33 -5.02 -7.58
C GLN A 156 0.02 -3.70 -6.87
N ASP A 157 0.90 -2.70 -6.95
CA ASP A 157 0.67 -1.39 -6.32
C ASP A 157 -0.53 -0.66 -6.95
N LEU A 158 -0.72 -0.80 -8.26
CA LEU A 158 -1.86 -0.21 -8.97
C LEU A 158 -3.18 -0.89 -8.57
N VAL A 159 -3.18 -2.21 -8.45
CA VAL A 159 -4.36 -2.96 -7.95
C VAL A 159 -4.67 -2.60 -6.50
N ASP A 160 -3.64 -2.46 -5.65
CA ASP A 160 -3.81 -2.04 -4.27
C ASP A 160 -4.46 -0.64 -4.19
N ILE A 161 -3.99 0.33 -4.99
CA ILE A 161 -4.57 1.68 -5.06
C ILE A 161 -6.04 1.62 -5.49
N GLN A 162 -6.35 0.87 -6.56
CA GLN A 162 -7.73 0.69 -7.05
C GLN A 162 -8.65 0.18 -5.92
N ARG A 163 -8.23 -0.86 -5.20
CA ARG A 163 -9.03 -1.48 -4.14
C ARG A 163 -9.16 -0.59 -2.91
N MET A 164 -8.09 0.08 -2.48
CA MET A 164 -8.14 1.00 -1.36
C MET A 164 -9.07 2.19 -1.64
N LEU A 165 -9.02 2.76 -2.84
CA LEU A 165 -9.76 3.98 -3.19
C LEU A 165 -11.14 3.71 -3.80
N GLY A 166 -11.39 2.53 -4.35
CA GLY A 166 -12.68 2.18 -4.95
C GLY A 166 -13.85 2.21 -3.97
N GLN A 167 -13.60 1.98 -2.69
CA GLN A 167 -14.60 2.02 -1.61
C GLN A 167 -14.40 3.18 -0.63
N ALA A 168 -13.39 4.02 -0.82
CA ALA A 168 -13.15 5.18 0.02
C ALA A 168 -14.25 6.23 -0.19
N ASP A 169 -14.63 6.91 0.88
CA ASP A 169 -15.54 8.04 0.79
C ASP A 169 -14.89 9.24 0.08
N GLU A 170 -15.70 10.20 -0.31
CA GLU A 170 -15.25 11.38 -1.06
C GLU A 170 -14.28 12.25 -0.25
N GLN A 171 -14.41 12.31 1.06
CA GLN A 171 -13.50 13.05 1.92
C GLN A 171 -12.09 12.40 1.92
N THR A 172 -12.04 11.10 2.03
CA THR A 172 -10.79 10.33 1.95
C THR A 172 -10.14 10.48 0.58
N VAL A 173 -10.93 10.36 -0.51
CA VAL A 173 -10.43 10.55 -1.88
C VAL A 173 -9.90 11.97 -2.09
N ALA A 174 -10.60 13.00 -1.59
CA ALA A 174 -10.14 14.38 -1.65
C ALA A 174 -8.79 14.57 -0.93
N ALA A 175 -8.64 14.03 0.27
CA ALA A 175 -7.38 14.08 1.02
C ALA A 175 -6.23 13.40 0.27
N VAL A 176 -6.49 12.25 -0.37
CA VAL A 176 -5.48 11.58 -1.22
C VAL A 176 -5.09 12.45 -2.41
N ARG A 177 -6.09 13.01 -3.14
CA ARG A 177 -5.82 13.91 -4.28
C ARG A 177 -5.00 15.13 -3.87
N ASP A 178 -5.27 15.72 -2.72
CA ASP A 178 -4.54 16.90 -2.24
C ASP A 178 -3.07 16.60 -1.95
N VAL A 179 -2.78 15.47 -1.34
CA VAL A 179 -1.40 15.02 -1.09
C VAL A 179 -0.70 14.69 -2.40
N VAL A 180 -1.35 13.96 -3.32
CA VAL A 180 -0.78 13.63 -4.64
C VAL A 180 -0.55 14.91 -5.47
N ARG A 181 -1.50 15.86 -5.47
CA ARG A 181 -1.35 17.15 -6.16
C ARG A 181 -0.14 17.91 -5.66
N ARG A 182 0.12 17.88 -4.37
CA ARG A 182 1.25 18.60 -3.74
C ARG A 182 2.59 17.96 -4.06
N HIS A 183 2.68 16.65 -4.05
CA HIS A 183 3.97 15.95 -4.10
C HIS A 183 4.24 15.23 -5.43
N ARG A 184 3.21 14.87 -6.17
CA ARG A 184 3.29 14.16 -7.46
C ARG A 184 2.19 14.63 -8.44
N PRO A 185 2.15 15.93 -8.80
CA PRO A 185 1.06 16.49 -9.62
C PRO A 185 0.92 15.79 -10.99
N ALA A 186 2.01 15.29 -11.56
CA ALA A 186 2.00 14.57 -12.83
C ALA A 186 1.26 13.21 -12.77
N ASP A 187 0.98 12.68 -11.58
CA ASP A 187 0.33 11.38 -11.40
C ASP A 187 -1.18 11.52 -11.11
N LEU A 188 -1.76 12.74 -11.11
CA LEU A 188 -3.18 12.96 -10.79
C LEU A 188 -4.13 12.28 -11.75
N ASP A 189 -3.88 12.36 -13.06
CA ASP A 189 -4.75 11.73 -14.07
C ASP A 189 -4.73 10.20 -13.95
N ASP A 190 -3.58 9.65 -13.64
CA ASP A 190 -3.42 8.22 -13.37
C ASP A 190 -4.16 7.83 -12.09
N LEU A 191 -4.06 8.62 -11.03
CA LEU A 191 -4.79 8.43 -9.78
C LEU A 191 -6.30 8.42 -10.01
N ASP A 192 -6.84 9.41 -10.73
CA ASP A 192 -8.27 9.49 -11.03
C ASP A 192 -8.76 8.31 -11.85
N SER A 193 -7.92 7.83 -12.78
CA SER A 193 -8.19 6.61 -13.52
C SER A 193 -8.25 5.38 -12.63
N LEU A 194 -7.33 5.24 -11.66
CA LEU A 194 -7.31 4.14 -10.70
C LEU A 194 -8.53 4.17 -9.77
N ILE A 195 -8.95 5.36 -9.33
CA ILE A 195 -10.17 5.54 -8.52
C ILE A 195 -11.39 5.07 -9.32
N ALA A 196 -11.53 5.50 -10.57
CA ALA A 196 -12.66 5.12 -11.43
C ALA A 196 -12.71 3.61 -11.65
N LEU A 197 -11.56 2.97 -11.95
CA LEU A 197 -11.45 1.51 -12.09
C LEU A 197 -11.82 0.79 -10.79
N GLY A 198 -11.35 1.29 -9.65
CA GLY A 198 -11.69 0.73 -8.34
C GLY A 198 -13.18 0.81 -8.07
N ARG A 199 -13.82 1.95 -8.33
CA ARG A 199 -15.28 2.10 -8.19
C ARG A 199 -16.07 1.12 -9.06
N LEU A 200 -15.62 0.87 -10.30
CA LEU A 200 -16.23 -0.15 -11.16
C LEU A 200 -16.13 -1.56 -10.53
N GLU A 201 -15.00 -1.90 -9.90
CA GLU A 201 -14.84 -3.18 -9.20
C GLU A 201 -15.84 -3.34 -8.05
N TYR A 202 -16.19 -2.22 -7.37
CA TYR A 202 -17.16 -2.18 -6.26
C TYR A 202 -18.62 -1.94 -6.70
N MET A 203 -18.86 -1.58 -7.95
CA MET A 203 -20.20 -1.59 -8.55
C MET A 203 -20.60 -3.06 -8.79
N GLY A 204 -20.96 -3.74 -7.70
CA GLY A 204 -21.39 -5.12 -7.79
C GLY A 204 -22.63 -5.26 -8.64
N ASP A 205 -22.81 -6.45 -9.17
CA ASP A 205 -24.01 -6.91 -9.79
C ASP A 205 -25.21 -6.49 -8.91
N SER A 206 -25.95 -5.50 -9.36
CA SER A 206 -27.24 -5.13 -8.77
C SER A 206 -28.17 -6.28 -9.10
N GLY A 207 -28.08 -7.34 -8.25
CA GLY A 207 -28.62 -8.69 -8.42
C GLY A 207 -30.00 -8.73 -9.07
N GLU A 208 -30.03 -8.95 -10.36
CA GLU A 208 -31.10 -9.74 -10.94
C GLU A 208 -30.68 -11.22 -10.78
N PRO A 209 -31.51 -12.03 -10.13
CA PRO A 209 -31.28 -13.48 -10.11
C PRO A 209 -31.28 -13.95 -11.55
N GLY A 210 -30.13 -14.42 -12.04
CA GLY A 210 -30.03 -15.01 -13.34
C GLY A 210 -31.11 -16.10 -13.51
N PRO A 211 -31.64 -16.31 -14.74
CA PRO A 211 -32.70 -17.29 -14.99
C PRO A 211 -32.26 -18.64 -14.43
N SER A 212 -33.12 -19.21 -13.61
CA SER A 212 -33.01 -20.58 -13.09
C SER A 212 -32.72 -21.52 -14.25
N ARG A 213 -31.54 -22.13 -14.27
CA ARG A 213 -31.29 -23.25 -15.16
C ARG A 213 -32.18 -24.40 -14.66
N GLU A 214 -33.37 -24.50 -15.22
CA GLU A 214 -34.15 -25.73 -15.15
C GLU A 214 -33.36 -26.85 -15.83
N ARG A 215 -33.25 -27.94 -15.14
CA ARG A 215 -32.63 -29.19 -15.63
C ARG A 215 -33.57 -29.94 -16.56
#